data_00613b38613b4d072a05eeea4f4b56c3
#
_entry.id   00613b38613b4d072a05eeea4f4b56c3
#
_cell.length_a   1.000
_cell.length_b   1.000
_cell.length_c   1.000
_cell.angle_alpha   90.00
_cell.angle_beta   90.00
_cell.angle_gamma   90.00
#
_symmetry.space_group_name_H-M   'P 1'
#
loop_
_entity.id
_entity.type
_entity.pdbx_description
1 polymer ?
#
loop_
_entity_poly.entity_id
_entity_poly.type
_entity_poly.pdbx_seq_one_letter_code
_entity_poly.pdbx_strand_id
1 'polypeptide(L)'
;MTSPGEPRCIVSLTYDDALPCHFESVAPLLEEHCIRGTFYVPCGPALFAHADAWREVAAQGHELGNHTVFHPCRDQPWLDEAYNLSHYTARR
;
A
#
# COMPACT_ATOMS: atom_id res chain seq x y z
N MET A 1 -25.32 -23.15 7.76
CA MET A 1 -24.72 -22.70 6.50
C MET A 1 -25.20 -21.29 6.18
N THR A 2 -24.29 -20.38 5.86
CA THR A 2 -24.67 -19.02 5.48
C THR A 2 -25.18 -19.01 4.04
N SER A 3 -26.13 -18.10 3.73
CA SER A 3 -26.53 -17.89 2.35
C SER A 3 -25.37 -17.25 1.55
N PRO A 4 -25.33 -17.41 0.22
CA PRO A 4 -24.23 -16.88 -0.60
C PRO A 4 -24.02 -15.39 -0.49
N GLY A 5 -25.03 -14.60 -0.10
CA GLY A 5 -24.91 -13.17 0.05
C GLY A 5 -24.57 -12.70 1.45
N GLU A 6 -24.39 -13.60 2.39
CA GLU A 6 -24.19 -13.25 3.79
C GLU A 6 -22.83 -13.74 4.30
N PRO A 7 -21.78 -12.90 4.30
CA PRO A 7 -20.48 -13.32 4.80
C PRO A 7 -20.53 -13.50 6.33
N ARG A 8 -19.80 -14.48 6.83
CA ARG A 8 -19.65 -14.70 8.27
C ARG A 8 -18.64 -13.76 8.90
N CYS A 9 -17.69 -13.32 8.12
CA CYS A 9 -16.68 -12.36 8.55
C CYS A 9 -16.25 -11.52 7.37
N ILE A 10 -15.61 -10.42 7.67
CA ILE A 10 -15.00 -9.54 6.67
C ILE A 10 -13.51 -9.48 6.97
N VAL A 11 -12.70 -9.71 5.94
CA VAL A 11 -11.23 -9.62 6.05
C VAL A 11 -10.76 -8.52 5.12
N SER A 12 -9.98 -7.59 5.66
CA SER A 12 -9.31 -6.57 4.87
C SER A 12 -7.84 -6.94 4.69
N LEU A 13 -7.38 -6.92 3.46
CA LEU A 13 -5.99 -7.18 3.13
C LEU A 13 -5.34 -5.86 2.72
N THR A 14 -4.34 -5.43 3.48
CA THR A 14 -3.65 -4.17 3.23
C THR A 14 -2.14 -4.42 3.09
N TYR A 15 -1.51 -3.61 2.25
CA TYR A 15 -0.09 -3.74 1.92
C TYR A 15 0.54 -2.36 1.90
N ASP A 16 1.65 -2.20 2.60
CA ASP A 16 2.31 -0.91 2.78
C ASP A 16 3.61 -0.82 2.01
N ASP A 17 4.06 0.42 1.74
CA ASP A 17 5.39 0.77 1.26
C ASP A 17 5.67 0.57 -0.23
N ALA A 18 4.67 0.15 -1.00
CA ALA A 18 4.81 0.03 -2.46
C ALA A 18 5.97 -0.87 -2.90
N LEU A 19 6.13 -2.01 -2.26
CA LEU A 19 7.16 -2.97 -2.67
C LEU A 19 6.84 -3.51 -4.07
N PRO A 20 7.85 -3.75 -4.92
CA PRO A 20 7.60 -4.29 -6.27
C PRO A 20 6.79 -5.57 -6.28
N CYS A 21 6.95 -6.44 -5.29
CA CYS A 21 6.18 -7.68 -5.20
C CYS A 21 4.67 -7.42 -5.09
N HIS A 22 4.26 -6.24 -4.63
CA HIS A 22 2.84 -5.91 -4.52
C HIS A 22 2.14 -5.91 -5.88
N PHE A 23 2.75 -5.31 -6.91
CA PHE A 23 2.15 -5.33 -8.24
C PHE A 23 2.63 -6.52 -9.09
N GLU A 24 3.78 -7.09 -8.78
CA GLU A 24 4.31 -8.24 -9.53
C GLU A 24 3.66 -9.56 -9.14
N SER A 25 3.35 -9.74 -7.88
CA SER A 25 2.89 -11.03 -7.34
C SER A 25 1.59 -10.93 -6.56
N VAL A 26 1.48 -9.97 -5.64
CA VAL A 26 0.34 -9.89 -4.72
C VAL A 26 -0.96 -9.54 -5.46
N ALA A 27 -0.97 -8.45 -6.21
CA ALA A 27 -2.19 -8.04 -6.92
C ALA A 27 -2.66 -9.09 -7.92
N PRO A 28 -1.78 -9.67 -8.76
CA PRO A 28 -2.21 -10.75 -9.65
C PRO A 28 -2.79 -11.96 -8.91
N LEU A 29 -2.19 -12.34 -7.78
CA LEU A 29 -2.69 -13.46 -7.00
C LEU A 29 -4.08 -13.18 -6.42
N LEU A 30 -4.29 -11.98 -5.89
CA LEU A 30 -5.60 -11.58 -5.39
C LEU A 30 -6.65 -11.58 -6.51
N GLU A 31 -6.29 -11.06 -7.68
CA GLU A 31 -7.17 -11.04 -8.85
C GLU A 31 -7.56 -12.44 -9.27
N GLU A 32 -6.63 -13.38 -9.25
CA GLU A 32 -6.86 -14.78 -9.57
C GLU A 32 -7.94 -15.40 -8.67
N HIS A 33 -8.04 -14.95 -7.43
CA HIS A 33 -9.02 -15.41 -6.47
C HIS A 33 -10.23 -14.49 -6.33
N CYS A 34 -10.38 -13.52 -7.21
CA CYS A 34 -11.46 -12.53 -7.18
C CYS A 34 -11.51 -11.73 -5.88
N ILE A 35 -10.34 -11.47 -5.30
CA ILE A 35 -10.17 -10.70 -4.07
C ILE A 35 -9.55 -9.36 -4.43
N ARG A 36 -9.95 -8.31 -3.70
CA ARG A 36 -9.39 -6.97 -3.86
C ARG A 36 -8.70 -6.57 -2.57
N GLY A 37 -7.55 -5.92 -2.70
CA GLY A 37 -6.78 -5.44 -1.57
C GLY A 37 -6.64 -3.93 -1.61
N THR A 38 -6.08 -3.39 -0.53
CA THR A 38 -5.75 -1.96 -0.43
C THR A 38 -4.23 -1.84 -0.33
N PHE A 39 -3.67 -1.00 -1.18
CA PHE A 39 -2.23 -0.77 -1.23
C PHE A 39 -1.95 0.67 -0.82
N TYR A 40 -1.27 0.86 0.30
CA TYR A 40 -0.87 2.19 0.77
C TYR A 40 0.48 2.53 0.17
N VAL A 41 0.48 3.45 -0.78
CA VAL A 41 1.63 3.75 -1.63
C VAL A 41 2.24 5.09 -1.26
N PRO A 42 3.53 5.12 -0.87
CA PRO A 42 4.22 6.39 -0.66
C PRO A 42 4.28 7.18 -1.96
N CYS A 43 3.92 8.46 -1.89
CA CYS A 43 3.90 9.34 -3.06
C CYS A 43 5.28 9.93 -3.33
N GLY A 44 6.22 9.07 -3.69
CA GLY A 44 7.60 9.42 -3.92
C GLY A 44 8.21 8.62 -5.07
N PRO A 45 9.54 8.47 -5.09
CA PRO A 45 10.24 7.82 -6.21
C PRO A 45 9.72 6.42 -6.56
N ALA A 46 9.34 5.63 -5.56
CA ALA A 46 8.84 4.29 -5.80
C ALA A 46 7.55 4.30 -6.62
N LEU A 47 6.65 5.25 -6.33
CA LEU A 47 5.43 5.40 -7.10
C LEU A 47 5.74 5.84 -8.53
N PHE A 48 6.57 6.86 -8.67
CA PHE A 48 6.85 7.42 -10.00
C PHE A 48 7.63 6.46 -10.89
N ALA A 49 8.51 5.65 -10.32
CA ALA A 49 9.27 4.66 -11.07
C ALA A 49 8.36 3.55 -11.65
N HIS A 50 7.24 3.27 -11.00
CA HIS A 50 6.34 2.18 -11.38
C HIS A 50 4.89 2.66 -11.53
N ALA A 51 4.71 3.90 -11.97
CA ALA A 51 3.37 4.51 -12.08
C ALA A 51 2.41 3.68 -12.94
N ASP A 52 2.88 3.15 -14.05
CA ASP A 52 2.03 2.35 -14.94
C ASP A 52 1.57 1.05 -14.28
N ALA A 53 2.45 0.41 -13.52
CA ALA A 53 2.09 -0.79 -12.76
C ALA A 53 1.02 -0.48 -11.72
N TRP A 54 1.13 0.65 -11.01
CA TRP A 54 0.16 1.05 -10.01
C TRP A 54 -1.18 1.48 -10.64
N ARG A 55 -1.15 2.08 -11.81
CA ARG A 55 -2.38 2.36 -12.56
C ARG A 55 -3.11 1.09 -12.92
N GLU A 56 -2.37 0.06 -13.31
CA GLU A 56 -2.95 -1.24 -13.61
C GLU A 56 -3.56 -1.89 -12.37
N VAL A 57 -2.88 -1.81 -11.22
CA VAL A 57 -3.43 -2.28 -9.95
C VAL A 57 -4.76 -1.60 -9.65
N ALA A 58 -4.83 -0.29 -9.81
CA ALA A 58 -6.07 0.46 -9.61
C ALA A 58 -7.15 0.06 -10.62
N ALA A 59 -6.77 -0.15 -11.88
CA ALA A 59 -7.70 -0.53 -12.93
C ALA A 59 -8.35 -1.90 -12.66
N GLN A 60 -7.65 -2.78 -11.98
CA GLN A 60 -8.18 -4.09 -11.60
C GLN A 60 -9.12 -4.04 -10.39
N GLY A 61 -9.34 -2.87 -9.83
CA GLY A 61 -10.32 -2.68 -8.76
C GLY A 61 -9.75 -2.65 -7.36
N HIS A 62 -8.42 -2.73 -7.21
CA HIS A 62 -7.80 -2.56 -5.91
C HIS A 62 -7.83 -1.09 -5.48
N GLU A 63 -7.81 -0.85 -4.18
CA GLU A 63 -7.75 0.50 -3.65
C GLU A 63 -6.30 0.93 -3.47
N LEU A 64 -5.98 2.15 -3.89
CA LEU A 64 -4.69 2.76 -3.61
C LEU A 64 -4.89 3.84 -2.55
N GLY A 65 -4.17 3.73 -1.44
CA GLY A 65 -4.22 4.69 -0.35
C GLY A 65 -2.93 5.48 -0.25
N ASN A 66 -2.99 6.61 0.42
CA ASN A 66 -1.82 7.45 0.65
C ASN A 66 -1.00 6.91 1.82
N HIS A 67 0.30 6.80 1.60
CA HIS A 67 1.24 6.35 2.64
C HIS A 67 2.38 7.36 2.83
N THR A 68 2.06 8.64 2.73
CA THR A 68 2.96 9.80 2.86
C THR A 68 4.05 9.86 1.78
N VAL A 69 4.83 10.94 1.77
CA VAL A 69 5.96 11.10 0.84
C VAL A 69 7.24 10.56 1.47
N PHE A 70 7.46 10.87 2.74
CA PHE A 70 8.71 10.58 3.42
C PHE A 70 8.63 9.49 4.48
N HIS A 71 7.44 8.94 4.72
CA HIS A 71 7.21 7.91 5.74
C HIS A 71 7.83 8.31 7.09
N PRO A 72 7.47 9.48 7.65
CA PRO A 72 8.10 9.94 8.89
C PRO A 72 7.73 9.03 10.05
N CYS A 73 8.72 8.72 10.87
CA CYS A 73 8.53 7.89 12.05
C CYS A 73 9.11 8.59 13.27
N ARG A 74 8.62 8.20 14.43
CA ARG A 74 9.17 8.69 15.69
C ARG A 74 10.65 8.31 15.76
N ASP A 75 11.47 9.22 16.32
CA ASP A 75 12.89 9.00 16.47
C ASP A 75 13.18 7.71 17.25
N GLN A 76 13.98 6.84 16.67
CA GLN A 76 14.39 5.58 17.27
C GLN A 76 15.85 5.33 16.93
N PRO A 77 16.65 4.69 17.83
CA PRO A 77 18.07 4.46 17.56
C PRO A 77 18.37 3.63 16.31
N TRP A 78 17.44 2.75 15.95
CA TRP A 78 17.60 1.85 14.79
C TRP A 78 17.02 2.41 13.50
N LEU A 79 16.39 3.60 13.57
CA LEU A 79 15.67 4.17 12.44
C LEU A 79 16.61 4.93 11.52
N ASP A 80 16.44 4.73 10.21
CA ASP A 80 17.13 5.50 9.21
C ASP A 80 16.79 6.98 9.35
N GLU A 81 17.79 7.85 9.16
CA GLU A 81 17.62 9.28 9.29
C GLU A 81 16.53 9.84 8.38
N ALA A 82 16.33 9.21 7.21
CA ALA A 82 15.31 9.62 6.26
C ALA A 82 13.88 9.53 6.82
N TYR A 83 13.66 8.68 7.82
CA TYR A 83 12.35 8.48 8.42
C TYR A 83 12.20 9.14 9.79
N ASN A 84 13.25 9.80 10.25
CA ASN A 84 13.30 10.35 11.62
C ASN A 84 12.46 11.62 11.70
N LEU A 85 11.45 11.61 12.57
CA LEU A 85 10.56 12.75 12.78
C LEU A 85 11.26 14.00 13.26
N SER A 86 12.40 13.86 13.95
CA SER A 86 13.12 15.02 14.48
C SER A 86 13.59 15.98 13.38
N HIS A 87 13.66 15.52 12.13
CA HIS A 87 14.03 16.35 10.99
C HIS A 87 12.87 17.05 10.33
N TYR A 88 11.65 16.80 10.78
CA TYR A 88 10.46 17.35 10.16
C TYR A 88 10.00 18.62 10.84
N THR A 89 9.51 19.55 10.02
CA THR A 89 8.88 20.78 10.48
C THR A 89 7.50 20.89 9.85
N ALA A 90 6.70 21.85 10.36
CA ALA A 90 5.35 22.07 9.83
C ALA A 90 5.32 22.46 8.35
N ARG A 91 6.43 22.90 7.80
CA ARG A 91 6.54 23.31 6.39
C ARG A 91 7.03 22.21 5.46
N ARG A 92 7.38 21.08 6.01
CA ARG A 92 7.92 19.96 5.26
C ARG A 92 6.89 18.86 4.98
#